data_a6230f3a468cdd2ec92b0f3d9115af73
#
_entry.id   a6230f3a468cdd2ec92b0f3d9115af73
#
_cell.length_a   1.000
_cell.length_b   1.000
_cell.length_c   1.000
_cell.angle_alpha   90.00
_cell.angle_beta   90.00
_cell.angle_gamma   90.00
#
_symmetry.space_group_name_H-M   'P 1'
#
loop_
_entity.id
_entity.type
_entity.pdbx_description
1 polymer ?
#
loop_
_entity_poly.entity_id
_entity_poly.type
_entity_poly.pdbx_seq_one_letter_code
_entity_poly.pdbx_strand_id
1 'polypeptide(L)'
;SLLVDEFQTHISKVYPSNTLERSGNHLVAEAAELMEAYMTYRRNEGVTTLAHVIEEFCDVTGHLVSIAHCDGFSLSHETRVVFQNGCPGCGLPECGCDYVEIVGSKVHV
;
A
#
# COMPACT_ATOMS: atom_id res chain seq x y z
N SER A 1 -3.23 -3.83 -14.15
CA SER A 1 -3.66 -5.00 -14.92
C SER A 1 -5.16 -5.17 -14.83
N LEU A 2 -5.73 -5.92 -15.75
CA LEU A 2 -7.16 -6.23 -15.76
C LEU A 2 -7.58 -6.89 -14.43
N LEU A 3 -6.72 -7.76 -13.90
CA LEU A 3 -6.99 -8.47 -12.66
C LEU A 3 -7.08 -7.50 -11.46
N VAL A 4 -6.22 -6.49 -11.42
CA VAL A 4 -6.23 -5.48 -10.36
C VAL A 4 -7.44 -4.56 -10.52
N ASP A 5 -7.86 -4.26 -11.76
CA ASP A 5 -9.06 -3.46 -12.02
C ASP A 5 -10.33 -4.21 -11.57
N GLU A 6 -10.40 -5.50 -11.80
CA GLU A 6 -11.49 -6.34 -11.32
C GLU A 6 -11.53 -6.36 -9.79
N PHE A 7 -10.38 -6.44 -9.15
CA PHE A 7 -10.27 -6.38 -7.70
C PHE A 7 -10.74 -5.03 -7.16
N GLN A 8 -10.34 -3.93 -7.80
CA GLN A 8 -10.78 -2.58 -7.44
C GLN A 8 -12.30 -2.46 -7.51
N THR A 9 -12.92 -2.98 -8.55
CA THR A 9 -14.37 -3.01 -8.70
C THR A 9 -15.01 -3.86 -7.59
N HIS A 10 -14.42 -4.99 -7.25
CA HIS A 10 -14.93 -5.85 -6.19
C HIS A 10 -14.90 -5.13 -4.83
N ILE A 11 -13.81 -4.47 -4.50
CA ILE A 11 -13.67 -3.73 -3.24
C ILE A 11 -14.72 -2.63 -3.11
N SER A 12 -15.08 -1.98 -4.21
CA SER A 12 -16.14 -0.96 -4.20
C SER A 12 -17.51 -1.53 -3.80
N LYS A 13 -17.72 -2.82 -4.04
CA LYS A 13 -18.94 -3.52 -3.63
C LYS A 13 -18.88 -3.97 -2.18
N VAL A 14 -17.68 -4.30 -1.68
CA VAL A 14 -17.47 -4.68 -0.28
C VAL A 14 -17.67 -3.48 0.64
N TYR A 15 -17.23 -2.31 0.22
CA TYR A 15 -17.33 -1.07 0.99
C TYR A 15 -18.14 0.00 0.25
N PRO A 16 -19.44 -0.22 0.01
CA PRO A 16 -20.24 0.67 -0.82
C PRO A 16 -20.46 2.06 -0.22
N SER A 17 -20.34 2.18 1.11
CA SER A 17 -20.54 3.45 1.82
C SER A 17 -19.21 4.14 2.18
N ASN A 18 -18.09 3.66 1.60
CA ASN A 18 -16.79 4.19 1.94
C ASN A 18 -16.59 5.60 1.37
N THR A 19 -15.96 6.47 2.14
CA THR A 19 -15.61 7.82 1.72
C THR A 19 -14.09 7.97 1.71
N LEU A 20 -13.60 8.97 1.00
CA LEU A 20 -12.16 9.26 0.98
C LEU A 20 -11.62 9.51 2.39
N GLU A 21 -12.33 10.31 3.19
CA GLU A 21 -11.94 10.61 4.57
C GLU A 21 -11.84 9.33 5.43
N ARG A 22 -12.87 8.49 5.37
CA ARG A 22 -12.89 7.23 6.11
C ARG A 22 -11.75 6.31 5.68
N SER A 23 -11.59 6.11 4.38
CA SER A 23 -10.53 5.25 3.84
C SER A 23 -9.14 5.77 4.16
N GLY A 24 -8.94 7.10 4.09
CA GLY A 24 -7.66 7.70 4.44
C GLY A 24 -7.29 7.49 5.90
N ASN A 25 -8.26 7.67 6.82
CA ASN A 25 -8.03 7.44 8.24
C ASN A 25 -7.73 5.97 8.54
N HIS A 26 -8.46 5.05 7.92
CA HIS A 26 -8.20 3.62 8.05
C HIS A 26 -6.85 3.24 7.47
N LEU A 27 -6.47 3.81 6.33
CA LEU A 27 -5.18 3.52 5.71
C LEU A 27 -4.01 3.86 6.64
N VAL A 28 -4.06 5.03 7.30
CA VAL A 28 -2.99 5.42 8.24
C VAL A 28 -2.91 4.42 9.41
N ALA A 29 -4.05 4.05 9.98
CA ALA A 29 -4.10 3.09 11.08
C ALA A 29 -3.60 1.71 10.65
N GLU A 30 -4.07 1.21 9.50
CA GLU A 30 -3.69 -0.11 8.99
C GLU A 30 -2.21 -0.16 8.58
N ALA A 31 -1.67 0.92 8.03
CA ALA A 31 -0.25 0.98 7.71
C ALA A 31 0.61 0.88 8.97
N ALA A 32 0.22 1.55 10.06
CA ALA A 32 0.91 1.44 11.34
C ALA A 32 0.83 0.02 11.91
N GLU A 33 -0.34 -0.61 11.85
CA GLU A 33 -0.54 -1.99 12.30
C GLU A 33 0.28 -2.98 11.47
N LEU A 34 0.36 -2.75 10.15
CA LEU A 34 1.19 -3.57 9.25
C LEU A 34 2.66 -3.51 9.66
N MET A 35 3.18 -2.32 9.89
CA MET A 35 4.59 -2.15 10.26
C MET A 35 4.89 -2.81 11.60
N GLU A 36 4.01 -2.65 12.58
CA GLU A 36 4.16 -3.30 13.88
C GLU A 36 4.15 -4.83 13.75
N ALA A 37 3.18 -5.38 13.03
CA ALA A 37 3.07 -6.81 12.82
C ALA A 37 4.27 -7.37 12.07
N TYR A 38 4.72 -6.68 11.02
CA TYR A 38 5.87 -7.09 10.22
C TYR A 38 7.16 -7.09 11.03
N MET A 39 7.41 -6.05 11.80
CA MET A 39 8.61 -5.95 12.63
C MET A 39 8.62 -7.01 13.74
N THR A 40 7.48 -7.26 14.37
CA THR A 40 7.33 -8.32 15.38
C THR A 40 7.60 -9.68 14.76
N TYR A 41 7.08 -9.95 13.57
CA TYR A 41 7.33 -11.19 12.84
C TYR A 41 8.82 -11.35 12.53
N ARG A 42 9.47 -10.28 12.04
CA ARG A 42 10.89 -10.31 11.68
C ARG A 42 11.81 -10.51 12.89
N ARG A 43 11.40 -10.05 14.07
CA ARG A 43 12.14 -10.31 15.32
C ARG A 43 11.96 -11.74 15.83
N ASN A 44 11.06 -12.50 15.22
CA ASN A 44 10.83 -13.89 15.55
C ASN A 44 10.44 -14.10 17.03
N GLU A 45 9.59 -13.22 17.54
CA GLU A 45 9.18 -13.25 18.95
C GLU A 45 8.05 -14.25 19.24
N GLY A 46 7.53 -14.93 18.21
CA GLY A 46 6.46 -15.89 18.36
C GLY A 46 5.09 -15.32 18.70
N VAL A 47 4.94 -13.99 18.68
CA VAL A 47 3.68 -13.32 19.02
C VAL A 47 2.82 -13.00 17.80
N THR A 48 3.36 -13.17 16.60
CA THR A 48 2.59 -13.02 15.36
C THR A 48 3.06 -14.03 14.32
N THR A 49 2.21 -14.29 13.34
CA THR A 49 2.46 -15.24 12.27
C THR A 49 2.56 -14.54 10.93
N LEU A 50 3.16 -15.22 9.95
CA LEU A 50 3.18 -14.73 8.58
C LEU A 50 1.76 -14.55 8.02
N ALA A 51 0.83 -15.44 8.38
CA ALA A 51 -0.57 -15.31 7.97
C ALA A 51 -1.19 -14.00 8.45
N HIS A 52 -0.89 -13.59 9.68
CA HIS A 52 -1.37 -12.30 10.21
C HIS A 52 -0.76 -11.11 9.46
N VAL A 53 0.54 -11.18 9.18
CA VAL A 53 1.23 -10.12 8.41
C VAL A 53 0.61 -10.00 7.01
N ILE A 54 0.35 -11.13 6.34
CA ILE A 54 -0.30 -11.13 5.02
C ILE A 54 -1.68 -10.47 5.09
N GLU A 55 -2.45 -10.78 6.13
CA GLU A 55 -3.77 -10.18 6.35
C GLU A 55 -3.67 -8.64 6.45
N GLU A 56 -2.69 -8.14 7.19
CA GLU A 56 -2.45 -6.69 7.30
C GLU A 56 -2.03 -6.06 5.98
N PHE A 57 -1.22 -6.75 5.16
CA PHE A 57 -0.91 -6.29 3.80
C PHE A 57 -2.17 -6.17 2.95
N CYS A 58 -3.07 -7.14 3.06
CA CYS A 58 -4.33 -7.13 2.32
C CYS A 58 -5.23 -5.99 2.77
N ASP A 59 -5.28 -5.69 4.05
CA ASP A 59 -6.06 -4.57 4.58
C ASP A 59 -5.57 -3.23 4.02
N VAL A 60 -4.26 -3.01 4.02
CA VAL A 60 -3.67 -1.80 3.44
C VAL A 60 -3.99 -1.70 1.95
N THR A 61 -3.83 -2.79 1.22
CA THR A 61 -4.14 -2.85 -0.22
C THR A 61 -5.61 -2.52 -0.48
N GLY A 62 -6.51 -3.08 0.30
CA GLY A 62 -7.94 -2.81 0.18
C GLY A 62 -8.27 -1.33 0.35
N HIS A 63 -7.66 -0.66 1.31
CA HIS A 63 -7.88 0.77 1.53
C HIS A 63 -7.29 1.63 0.41
N LEU A 64 -6.10 1.29 -0.10
CA LEU A 64 -5.51 1.99 -1.25
C LEU A 64 -6.42 1.90 -2.48
N VAL A 65 -6.91 0.70 -2.76
CA VAL A 65 -7.79 0.46 -3.91
C VAL A 65 -9.13 1.19 -3.73
N SER A 66 -9.66 1.20 -2.51
CA SER A 66 -10.90 1.90 -2.19
C SER A 66 -10.78 3.41 -2.42
N ILE A 67 -9.67 4.01 -2.01
CA ILE A 67 -9.40 5.44 -2.24
C ILE A 67 -9.33 5.74 -3.74
N ALA A 68 -8.61 4.92 -4.50
CA ALA A 68 -8.52 5.08 -5.94
C ALA A 68 -9.90 5.04 -6.59
N HIS A 69 -10.75 4.12 -6.15
CA HIS A 69 -12.12 4.02 -6.66
C HIS A 69 -12.94 5.26 -6.33
N CYS A 70 -12.84 5.79 -5.11
CA CYS A 70 -13.54 7.00 -4.69
C CYS A 70 -13.12 8.21 -5.54
N ASP A 71 -11.85 8.30 -5.92
CA ASP A 71 -11.32 9.38 -6.76
C ASP A 71 -11.50 9.11 -8.27
N GLY A 72 -12.02 7.96 -8.65
CA GLY A 72 -12.38 7.67 -10.04
C GLY A 72 -11.22 7.32 -10.95
N PHE A 73 -10.12 6.76 -10.45
CA PHE A 73 -9.01 6.31 -11.29
C PHE A 73 -8.68 4.84 -11.06
N SER A 74 -8.05 4.23 -12.09
CA SER A 74 -7.53 2.86 -12.00
C SER A 74 -6.15 2.89 -11.35
N LEU A 75 -6.02 2.31 -10.15
CA LEU A 75 -4.75 2.26 -9.44
C LEU A 75 -3.69 1.49 -10.23
N SER A 76 -4.07 0.38 -10.88
CA SER A 76 -3.13 -0.42 -11.67
C SER A 76 -2.62 0.35 -12.88
N HIS A 77 -3.49 1.08 -13.58
CA HIS A 77 -3.10 1.88 -14.73
C HIS A 77 -2.15 3.00 -14.31
N GLU A 78 -2.50 3.76 -13.30
CA GLU A 78 -1.69 4.89 -12.83
C GLU A 78 -0.33 4.42 -12.29
N THR A 79 -0.32 3.32 -11.55
CA THR A 79 0.94 2.74 -11.04
C THR A 79 1.85 2.34 -12.19
N ARG A 80 1.31 1.73 -13.25
CA ARG A 80 2.08 1.34 -14.43
C ARG A 80 2.68 2.57 -15.12
N VAL A 81 1.90 3.64 -15.27
CA VAL A 81 2.39 4.89 -15.87
C VAL A 81 3.51 5.50 -15.03
N VAL A 82 3.32 5.57 -13.73
CA VAL A 82 4.32 6.16 -12.81
C VAL A 82 5.64 5.41 -12.86
N PHE A 83 5.60 4.07 -12.95
CA PHE A 83 6.80 3.21 -12.94
C PHE A 83 7.29 2.80 -14.33
N GLN A 84 6.72 3.33 -15.42
CA GLN A 84 6.99 2.84 -16.78
C GLN A 84 8.46 2.92 -17.20
N ASN A 85 9.21 3.88 -16.68
CA ASN A 85 10.63 4.08 -17.00
C ASN A 85 11.56 3.65 -15.87
N GLY A 86 11.04 3.00 -14.83
CA GLY A 86 11.81 2.60 -13.66
C GLY A 86 11.39 3.38 -12.41
N CYS A 87 12.37 3.82 -11.64
CA CYS A 87 12.11 4.53 -10.39
C CYS A 87 11.49 5.91 -10.64
N PRO A 88 10.32 6.23 -10.06
CA PRO A 88 9.71 7.55 -10.25
C PRO A 88 10.51 8.68 -9.61
N GLY A 89 11.36 8.37 -8.61
CA GLY A 89 12.17 9.39 -7.94
C GLY A 89 13.37 9.86 -8.75
N CYS A 90 14.11 8.95 -9.41
CA CYS A 90 15.31 9.29 -10.16
C CYS A 90 15.21 9.00 -11.66
N GLY A 91 14.17 8.31 -12.13
CA GLY A 91 13.96 7.99 -13.53
C GLY A 91 14.83 6.85 -14.08
N LEU A 92 15.64 6.21 -13.24
CA LEU A 92 16.51 5.13 -13.66
C LEU A 92 15.78 3.79 -13.64
N PRO A 93 16.12 2.86 -14.58
CA PRO A 93 15.52 1.51 -14.57
C PRO A 93 15.75 0.77 -13.26
N GLU A 94 16.91 0.97 -12.65
CA GLU A 94 17.22 0.51 -11.30
C GLU A 94 17.41 1.74 -10.42
N CYS A 95 16.71 1.82 -9.29
CA CYS A 95 16.71 3.00 -8.44
C CYS A 95 18.13 3.36 -7.98
N GLY A 96 18.54 4.59 -8.30
CA GLY A 96 19.79 5.19 -7.85
C GLY A 96 19.59 6.35 -6.88
N CYS A 97 18.39 6.49 -6.32
CA CYS A 97 18.10 7.55 -5.35
C CYS A 97 18.90 7.38 -4.07
N ASP A 98 19.24 8.50 -3.43
CA ASP A 98 19.78 8.51 -2.08
C ASP A 98 18.63 8.36 -1.07
N TYR A 99 18.92 7.73 0.06
CA TYR A 99 17.98 7.57 1.16
C TYR A 99 18.52 8.27 2.40
N VAL A 100 17.62 8.91 3.14
CA VAL A 100 17.93 9.56 4.40
C VAL A 100 17.19 8.82 5.52
N GLU A 101 17.92 8.48 6.60
CA GLU A 101 17.28 7.91 7.78
C GLU A 101 16.64 9.01 8.61
N ILE A 102 15.33 8.86 8.87
CA ILE A 102 14.59 9.77 9.74
C ILE A 102 13.87 8.92 10.78
N VAL A 103 14.26 9.07 12.05
CA VAL A 103 13.64 8.35 13.19
C VAL A 103 13.59 6.84 12.92
N GLY A 104 14.70 6.26 12.43
CA GLY A 104 14.81 4.83 12.15
C GLY A 104 14.16 4.38 10.85
N SER A 105 13.61 5.29 10.07
CA SER A 105 13.05 5.03 8.75
C SER A 105 13.91 5.64 7.67
N LYS A 106 13.90 5.04 6.48
CA LYS A 106 14.55 5.62 5.29
C LYS A 106 13.53 6.35 4.46
N VAL A 107 13.86 7.57 4.06
CA VAL A 107 13.03 8.38 3.20
C VAL A 107 13.69 8.51 1.84
N HIS A 108 12.90 8.34 0.77
CA HIS A 108 13.36 8.46 -0.60
C HIS A 108 13.56 9.96 -0.93
N VAL A 109 14.77 10.32 -1.28
CA VAL A 109 15.15 11.72 -1.52
C VAL A 109 15.07 12.08 -3.00
#